data_847b1c23b1640cde6869e2478ecc4f5c
#
_entry.id   847b1c23b1640cde6869e2478ecc4f5c
#
_cell.length_a   1.000
_cell.length_b   1.000
_cell.length_c   1.000
_cell.angle_alpha   90.00
_cell.angle_beta   90.00
_cell.angle_gamma   90.00
#
_symmetry.space_group_name_H-M   'P 1'
#
loop_
_entity.id
_entity.type
_entity.pdbx_description
1 polymer ?
#
loop_
_entity_poly.entity_id
_entity_poly.type
_entity_poly.pdbx_seq_one_letter_code
_entity_poly.pdbx_strand_id
1 'polypeptide(L)'
;MREPRSPALAHRRTDTGQARREHDACGVGFVARASGERSHEIVRMALQAVGRVAHRGAASTDNSGDGAGILTQIPHRLFHREAYRLGLRLKPGQPFGVGVFFLPPDHEPQTRAVRLIEKVLERNGLACLGWREVPTDPGALGPLARASCPAIRQVFVGRPITAPDDDAWERALYLARRDMEREAEAVNLSPFFVCSLSCR
;
A
#
# COMPACT_ATOMS: atom_id res chain seq x y z
N MET A 1 -23.61 -63.67 43.26
CA MET A 1 -22.37 -62.87 42.96
C MET A 1 -22.52 -62.36 41.56
N ARG A 2 -22.82 -61.05 41.40
CA ARG A 2 -22.90 -60.38 40.10
C ARG A 2 -21.81 -59.32 40.08
N GLU A 3 -20.93 -59.41 39.07
CA GLU A 3 -19.88 -58.43 38.83
C GLU A 3 -20.43 -57.08 38.40
N PRO A 4 -19.80 -55.96 38.79
CA PRO A 4 -20.22 -54.66 38.38
C PRO A 4 -19.68 -54.33 36.98
N ARG A 5 -20.59 -53.84 36.10
CA ARG A 5 -20.27 -53.32 34.77
C ARG A 5 -19.53 -51.99 34.88
N SER A 6 -18.36 -51.90 34.25
CA SER A 6 -17.60 -50.67 34.02
C SER A 6 -18.42 -49.63 33.25
N PRO A 7 -18.33 -48.34 33.58
CA PRO A 7 -18.98 -47.28 32.81
C PRO A 7 -18.22 -47.02 31.51
N ALA A 8 -18.97 -46.99 30.41
CA ALA A 8 -18.50 -46.66 29.10
C ALA A 8 -17.92 -45.23 29.08
N LEU A 9 -16.67 -45.10 28.64
CA LEU A 9 -16.01 -43.83 28.32
C LEU A 9 -16.75 -43.16 27.17
N ALA A 10 -17.49 -42.09 27.51
CA ALA A 10 -18.06 -41.18 26.53
C ALA A 10 -16.91 -40.46 25.80
N HIS A 11 -16.68 -40.82 24.55
CA HIS A 11 -15.83 -40.05 23.66
C HIS A 11 -16.42 -38.65 23.48
N ARG A 12 -15.80 -37.66 24.15
CA ARG A 12 -15.98 -36.26 23.84
C ARG A 12 -15.52 -36.08 22.40
N ARG A 13 -16.46 -35.92 21.48
CA ARG A 13 -16.16 -35.37 20.15
C ARG A 13 -15.65 -33.96 20.37
N THR A 14 -14.33 -33.78 20.21
CA THR A 14 -13.72 -32.47 20.03
C THR A 14 -14.28 -31.93 18.72
N ASP A 15 -15.14 -30.93 18.86
CA ASP A 15 -15.60 -30.10 17.74
C ASP A 15 -14.36 -29.42 17.18
N THR A 16 -13.78 -30.03 16.15
CA THR A 16 -12.75 -29.38 15.34
C THR A 16 -13.47 -28.30 14.57
N GLY A 17 -13.44 -27.08 15.13
CA GLY A 17 -13.95 -25.90 14.47
C GLY A 17 -13.49 -25.90 13.02
N GLN A 18 -14.45 -26.06 12.11
CA GLN A 18 -14.21 -25.80 10.70
C GLN A 18 -13.70 -24.37 10.64
N ALA A 19 -12.38 -24.22 10.38
CA ALA A 19 -11.81 -22.96 9.98
C ALA A 19 -12.69 -22.49 8.80
N ARG A 20 -13.45 -21.41 9.00
CA ARG A 20 -14.12 -20.71 7.91
C ARG A 20 -13.03 -20.43 6.89
N ARG A 21 -13.08 -21.11 5.75
CA ARG A 21 -12.30 -20.73 4.59
C ARG A 21 -12.78 -19.34 4.23
N GLU A 22 -11.99 -18.34 4.55
CA GLU A 22 -12.16 -17.01 4.01
C GLU A 22 -12.03 -17.15 2.50
N HIS A 23 -13.13 -16.86 1.80
CA HIS A 23 -13.14 -16.78 0.36
C HIS A 23 -12.67 -15.38 -0.04
N ASP A 24 -11.35 -15.19 -0.13
CA ASP A 24 -10.80 -13.98 -0.70
C ASP A 24 -11.17 -13.90 -2.18
N ALA A 25 -12.01 -12.95 -2.52
CA ALA A 25 -12.47 -12.71 -3.89
C ALA A 25 -11.71 -11.52 -4.50
N CYS A 26 -10.39 -11.64 -4.63
CA CYS A 26 -9.59 -10.63 -5.31
C CYS A 26 -9.73 -10.75 -6.83
N GLY A 27 -10.05 -9.64 -7.50
CA GLY A 27 -9.99 -9.52 -8.95
C GLY A 27 -8.75 -8.70 -9.34
N VAL A 28 -7.84 -9.30 -10.10
CA VAL A 28 -6.66 -8.61 -10.65
C VAL A 28 -6.74 -8.66 -12.17
N GLY A 29 -6.42 -7.53 -12.82
CA GLY A 29 -6.34 -7.44 -14.26
C GLY A 29 -5.27 -6.46 -14.69
N PHE A 30 -4.91 -6.47 -15.96
CA PHE A 30 -3.97 -5.51 -16.51
C PHE A 30 -4.46 -4.98 -17.86
N VAL A 31 -4.04 -3.76 -18.19
CA VAL A 31 -4.24 -3.13 -19.50
C VAL A 31 -2.89 -2.61 -19.96
N ALA A 32 -2.46 -2.99 -21.16
CA ALA A 32 -1.19 -2.57 -21.72
C ALA A 32 -1.34 -2.24 -23.20
N ARG A 33 -0.52 -1.33 -23.71
CA ARG A 33 -0.38 -1.04 -25.13
C ARG A 33 0.84 -1.78 -25.67
N ALA A 34 0.67 -2.62 -26.67
CA ALA A 34 1.74 -3.43 -27.23
C ALA A 34 2.90 -2.59 -27.81
N SER A 35 2.62 -1.37 -28.28
CA SER A 35 3.64 -0.42 -28.74
C SER A 35 4.50 0.18 -27.63
N GLY A 36 4.13 0.01 -26.35
CA GLY A 36 4.78 0.66 -25.21
C GLY A 36 4.55 2.18 -25.11
N GLU A 37 3.74 2.75 -26.00
CA GLU A 37 3.44 4.19 -26.00
C GLU A 37 2.62 4.59 -24.76
N ARG A 38 3.06 5.63 -24.08
CA ARG A 38 2.37 6.18 -22.89
C ARG A 38 1.09 6.89 -23.31
N SER A 39 -0.03 6.49 -22.72
CA SER A 39 -1.34 7.05 -23.05
C SER A 39 -2.23 7.14 -21.83
N HIS A 40 -2.89 8.29 -21.66
CA HIS A 40 -3.94 8.47 -20.65
C HIS A 40 -5.14 7.53 -20.88
N GLU A 41 -5.35 7.10 -22.11
CA GLU A 41 -6.41 6.14 -22.45
C GLU A 41 -6.24 4.82 -21.69
N ILE A 42 -5.01 4.31 -21.53
CA ILE A 42 -4.72 3.11 -20.73
C ILE A 42 -5.16 3.29 -19.28
N VAL A 43 -4.88 4.44 -18.68
CA VAL A 43 -5.33 4.76 -17.31
C VAL A 43 -6.85 4.78 -17.23
N ARG A 44 -7.53 5.38 -18.22
CA ARG A 44 -8.99 5.41 -18.26
C ARG A 44 -9.59 4.01 -18.42
N MET A 45 -8.99 3.16 -19.26
CA MET A 45 -9.41 1.76 -19.42
C MET A 45 -9.22 0.96 -18.12
N ALA A 46 -8.09 1.15 -17.41
CA ALA A 46 -7.84 0.51 -16.13
C ALA A 46 -8.89 0.93 -15.08
N LEU A 47 -9.21 2.21 -14.98
CA LEU A 47 -10.27 2.72 -14.09
C LEU A 47 -11.65 2.13 -14.43
N GLN A 48 -11.98 2.03 -15.74
CA GLN A 48 -13.22 1.38 -16.17
C GLN A 48 -13.25 -0.11 -15.81
N ALA A 49 -12.12 -0.81 -15.95
CA ALA A 49 -12.01 -2.22 -15.57
C ALA A 49 -12.24 -2.41 -14.07
N VAL A 50 -11.63 -1.57 -13.23
CA VAL A 50 -11.87 -1.59 -11.77
C VAL A 50 -13.35 -1.37 -11.45
N GLY A 51 -14.00 -0.37 -12.07
CA GLY A 51 -15.42 -0.11 -11.85
C GLY A 51 -16.32 -1.29 -12.27
N ARG A 52 -15.96 -2.02 -13.35
CA ARG A 52 -16.73 -3.17 -13.83
C ARG A 52 -16.62 -4.41 -12.93
N VAL A 53 -15.58 -4.54 -12.13
CA VAL A 53 -15.41 -5.65 -11.19
C VAL A 53 -15.88 -5.31 -9.76
N ALA A 54 -16.45 -4.14 -9.55
CA ALA A 54 -16.96 -3.71 -8.23
C ALA A 54 -17.97 -4.71 -7.62
N HIS A 55 -18.76 -5.43 -8.45
CA HIS A 55 -19.70 -6.46 -8.01
C HIS A 55 -19.02 -7.71 -7.41
N ARG A 56 -17.71 -7.85 -7.54
CA ARG A 56 -16.93 -8.97 -6.97
C ARG A 56 -16.38 -8.65 -5.59
N GLY A 57 -16.41 -7.40 -5.18
CA GLY A 57 -16.05 -6.99 -3.82
C GLY A 57 -17.13 -7.37 -2.82
N ALA A 58 -16.75 -7.67 -1.59
CA ALA A 58 -17.69 -7.79 -0.49
C ALA A 58 -18.22 -6.39 -0.12
N ALA A 59 -19.52 -6.31 0.16
CA ALA A 59 -20.10 -5.12 0.75
C ALA A 59 -20.31 -5.35 2.24
N SER A 60 -19.91 -4.40 3.07
CA SER A 60 -20.22 -4.39 4.49
C SER A 60 -21.70 -4.05 4.73
N THR A 61 -22.15 -4.24 5.95
CA THR A 61 -23.53 -3.91 6.41
C THR A 61 -23.89 -2.44 6.24
N ASP A 62 -22.88 -1.55 6.15
CA ASP A 62 -23.06 -0.11 5.95
C ASP A 62 -22.86 0.33 4.48
N ASN A 63 -22.86 -0.62 3.54
CA ASN A 63 -22.59 -0.38 2.12
C ASN A 63 -21.14 0.06 1.79
N SER A 64 -20.22 0.00 2.75
CA SER A 64 -18.79 0.14 2.46
C SER A 64 -18.34 -1.09 1.67
N GLY A 65 -17.75 -0.88 0.49
CA GLY A 65 -17.18 -1.96 -0.32
C GLY A 65 -15.72 -2.22 0.01
N ASP A 66 -15.19 -3.30 -0.52
CA ASP A 66 -13.76 -3.59 -0.49
C ASP A 66 -12.96 -2.49 -1.21
N GLY A 67 -11.69 -2.34 -0.80
CA GLY A 67 -10.78 -1.42 -1.45
C GLY A 67 -10.48 -1.82 -2.89
N ALA A 68 -10.29 -0.83 -3.75
CA ALA A 68 -9.89 -1.01 -5.14
C ALA A 68 -8.80 0.01 -5.50
N GLY A 69 -7.96 -0.33 -6.48
CA GLY A 69 -6.90 0.57 -6.90
C GLY A 69 -6.33 0.22 -8.26
N ILE A 70 -5.53 1.12 -8.79
CA ILE A 70 -4.73 0.90 -9.98
C ILE A 70 -3.26 1.14 -9.66
N LEU A 71 -2.39 0.33 -10.26
CA LEU A 71 -0.96 0.55 -10.28
C LEU A 71 -0.57 1.04 -11.68
N THR A 72 0.18 2.12 -11.75
CA THR A 72 0.65 2.69 -13.01
C THR A 72 2.16 2.90 -12.96
N GLN A 73 2.78 3.03 -14.11
CA GLN A 73 4.12 3.60 -14.18
C GLN A 73 4.12 5.03 -13.58
N ILE A 74 5.28 5.47 -13.09
CA ILE A 74 5.41 6.80 -12.50
C ILE A 74 5.03 7.88 -13.51
N PRO A 75 4.00 8.70 -13.24
CA PRO A 75 3.59 9.77 -14.14
C PRO A 75 4.48 11.00 -13.97
N HIS A 76 5.71 10.95 -14.50
CA HIS A 76 6.74 11.97 -14.33
C HIS A 76 6.25 13.40 -14.58
N ARG A 77 5.47 13.63 -15.65
CA ARG A 77 4.95 14.97 -15.97
C ARG A 77 4.03 15.51 -14.87
N LEU A 78 3.19 14.66 -14.28
CA LEU A 78 2.34 15.03 -13.15
C LEU A 78 3.20 15.39 -11.94
N PHE A 79 4.12 14.52 -11.57
CA PHE A 79 4.91 14.71 -10.35
C PHE A 79 5.91 15.86 -10.46
N HIS A 80 6.49 16.15 -11.62
CA HIS A 80 7.28 17.38 -11.79
C HIS A 80 6.43 18.64 -11.57
N ARG A 81 5.19 18.67 -12.08
CA ARG A 81 4.27 19.79 -11.85
C ARG A 81 3.89 19.92 -10.37
N GLU A 82 3.56 18.82 -9.72
CA GLU A 82 3.19 18.82 -8.30
C GLU A 82 4.39 19.21 -7.42
N ALA A 83 5.58 18.69 -7.71
CA ALA A 83 6.80 19.05 -7.00
C ALA A 83 7.10 20.54 -7.12
N TYR A 84 6.95 21.13 -8.32
CA TYR A 84 7.11 22.55 -8.52
C TYR A 84 6.11 23.37 -7.68
N ARG A 85 4.84 22.97 -7.65
CA ARG A 85 3.80 23.63 -6.84
C ARG A 85 4.09 23.57 -5.34
N LEU A 86 4.73 22.50 -4.88
CA LEU A 86 5.10 22.26 -3.48
C LEU A 86 6.46 22.83 -3.10
N GLY A 87 7.18 23.47 -4.04
CA GLY A 87 8.54 23.98 -3.82
C GLY A 87 9.58 22.88 -3.58
N LEU A 88 9.33 21.65 -4.02
CA LEU A 88 10.24 20.53 -3.85
C LEU A 88 11.45 20.65 -4.84
N ARG A 89 12.61 20.18 -4.39
CA ARG A 89 13.88 20.28 -5.14
C ARG A 89 14.02 19.18 -6.21
N LEU A 90 12.97 18.93 -7.00
CA LEU A 90 13.05 18.05 -8.16
C LEU A 90 13.55 18.83 -9.37
N LYS A 91 14.80 18.59 -9.78
CA LYS A 91 15.36 19.22 -10.97
C LYS A 91 14.72 18.61 -12.24
N PRO A 92 14.49 19.42 -13.28
CA PRO A 92 14.05 18.89 -14.57
C PRO A 92 15.02 17.82 -15.09
N GLY A 93 14.47 16.67 -15.53
CA GLY A 93 15.27 15.54 -16.01
C GLY A 93 15.98 14.70 -14.94
N GLN A 94 15.91 15.09 -13.68
CA GLN A 94 16.42 14.25 -12.59
C GLN A 94 15.53 13.04 -12.38
N PRO A 95 16.07 11.80 -12.40
CA PRO A 95 15.30 10.60 -12.06
C PRO A 95 14.91 10.62 -10.59
N PHE A 96 13.69 10.20 -10.30
CA PHE A 96 13.17 10.06 -8.94
C PHE A 96 12.30 8.82 -8.82
N GLY A 97 12.36 8.17 -7.67
CA GLY A 97 11.40 7.15 -7.25
C GLY A 97 10.24 7.77 -6.48
N VAL A 98 9.17 7.02 -6.36
CA VAL A 98 7.99 7.43 -5.60
C VAL A 98 7.60 6.33 -4.62
N GLY A 99 7.41 6.70 -3.36
CA GLY A 99 6.78 5.86 -2.34
C GLY A 99 5.36 6.32 -2.08
N VAL A 100 4.42 5.38 -1.93
CA VAL A 100 3.05 5.63 -1.48
C VAL A 100 2.82 4.91 -0.17
N PHE A 101 2.36 5.65 0.82
CA PHE A 101 2.20 5.16 2.19
C PHE A 101 0.80 5.43 2.71
N PHE A 102 0.26 4.46 3.46
CA PHE A 102 -0.88 4.64 4.32
C PHE A 102 -0.36 4.76 5.76
N LEU A 103 -0.54 5.92 6.35
CA LEU A 103 0.01 6.31 7.64
C LEU A 103 -1.11 6.60 8.65
N PRO A 104 -0.79 6.64 9.95
CA PRO A 104 -1.75 7.05 10.96
C PRO A 104 -2.39 8.40 10.62
N PRO A 105 -3.71 8.55 10.80
CA PRO A 105 -4.39 9.81 10.52
C PRO A 105 -4.03 10.91 11.53
N ASP A 106 -3.70 10.54 12.77
CA ASP A 106 -3.38 11.47 13.84
C ASP A 106 -2.00 12.08 13.65
N HIS A 107 -1.89 13.38 13.92
CA HIS A 107 -0.70 14.18 13.65
C HIS A 107 0.58 13.63 14.29
N GLU A 108 0.55 13.26 15.56
CA GLU A 108 1.74 12.84 16.29
C GLU A 108 2.26 11.45 15.82
N PRO A 109 1.43 10.38 15.72
CA PRO A 109 1.86 9.12 15.13
C PRO A 109 2.27 9.25 13.66
N GLN A 110 1.59 10.10 12.88
CA GLN A 110 1.97 10.37 11.48
C GLN A 110 3.34 11.00 11.39
N THR A 111 3.66 11.95 12.26
CA THR A 111 4.98 12.59 12.31
C THR A 111 6.07 11.58 12.65
N ARG A 112 5.81 10.66 13.58
CA ARG A 112 6.74 9.56 13.90
C ARG A 112 6.95 8.65 12.69
N ALA A 113 5.88 8.32 11.96
CA ALA A 113 5.96 7.51 10.75
C ALA A 113 6.84 8.18 9.67
N VAL A 114 6.62 9.46 9.42
CA VAL A 114 7.42 10.23 8.46
C VAL A 114 8.91 10.23 8.85
N ARG A 115 9.23 10.50 10.11
CA ARG A 115 10.62 10.48 10.60
C ARG A 115 11.26 9.09 10.49
N LEU A 116 10.51 8.03 10.75
CA LEU A 116 10.99 6.65 10.58
C LEU A 116 11.36 6.41 9.11
N ILE A 117 10.47 6.76 8.18
CA ILE A 117 10.69 6.59 6.75
C ILE A 117 11.93 7.37 6.30
N GLU A 118 12.05 8.65 6.68
CA GLU A 118 13.20 9.49 6.32
C GLU A 118 14.52 8.91 6.85
N LYS A 119 14.55 8.47 8.12
CA LYS A 119 15.71 7.84 8.73
C LYS A 119 16.10 6.54 8.03
N VAL A 120 15.12 5.72 7.63
CA VAL A 120 15.40 4.47 6.90
C VAL A 120 15.91 4.76 5.50
N LEU A 121 15.34 5.75 4.79
CA LEU A 121 15.84 6.17 3.49
C LEU A 121 17.31 6.63 3.60
N GLU A 122 17.61 7.52 4.53
CA GLU A 122 18.97 8.03 4.76
C GLU A 122 19.97 6.90 5.04
N ARG A 123 19.63 5.97 5.93
CA ARG A 123 20.49 4.83 6.28
C ARG A 123 20.76 3.91 5.07
N ASN A 124 19.82 3.81 4.14
CA ASN A 124 19.97 3.05 2.91
C ASN A 124 20.60 3.88 1.76
N GLY A 125 21.11 5.08 2.06
CA GLY A 125 21.75 5.95 1.06
C GLY A 125 20.78 6.57 0.05
N LEU A 126 19.48 6.59 0.36
CA LEU A 126 18.42 7.13 -0.48
C LEU A 126 18.06 8.54 -0.02
N ALA A 127 18.12 9.52 -0.93
CA ALA A 127 17.78 10.90 -0.60
C ALA A 127 16.26 11.12 -0.60
N CYS A 128 15.71 11.58 0.52
CA CYS A 128 14.35 12.10 0.56
C CYS A 128 14.33 13.49 -0.13
N LEU A 129 13.64 13.60 -1.26
CA LEU A 129 13.51 14.85 -2.03
C LEU A 129 12.31 15.68 -1.57
N GLY A 130 11.40 15.09 -0.81
CA GLY A 130 10.25 15.76 -0.22
C GLY A 130 9.00 14.91 -0.24
N TRP A 131 7.96 15.46 0.37
CA TRP A 131 6.68 14.80 0.58
C TRP A 131 5.53 15.49 -0.16
N ARG A 132 4.56 14.70 -0.55
CA ARG A 132 3.28 15.15 -1.10
C ARG A 132 2.14 14.51 -0.34
N GLU A 133 1.18 15.31 0.05
CA GLU A 133 -0.11 14.83 0.53
C GLU A 133 -0.98 14.46 -0.67
N VAL A 134 -1.54 13.25 -0.65
CA VAL A 134 -2.40 12.80 -1.75
C VAL A 134 -3.80 13.39 -1.56
N PRO A 135 -4.34 14.10 -2.56
CA PRO A 135 -5.73 14.56 -2.49
C PRO A 135 -6.69 13.38 -2.39
N THR A 136 -7.55 13.38 -1.38
CA THR A 136 -8.55 12.36 -1.12
C THR A 136 -9.92 12.99 -0.96
N ASP A 137 -10.98 12.24 -1.24
CA ASP A 137 -12.36 12.62 -0.97
C ASP A 137 -12.98 11.67 0.07
N PRO A 138 -12.88 11.98 1.36
CA PRO A 138 -13.50 11.18 2.41
C PRO A 138 -15.04 11.13 2.33
N GLY A 139 -15.65 12.05 1.58
CA GLY A 139 -17.10 12.08 1.35
C GLY A 139 -17.61 10.87 0.57
N ALA A 140 -16.75 10.27 -0.26
CA ALA A 140 -17.06 9.07 -1.02
C ALA A 140 -17.05 7.76 -0.18
N LEU A 141 -16.55 7.81 1.06
CA LEU A 141 -16.41 6.64 1.92
C LEU A 141 -17.66 6.40 2.77
N GLY A 142 -18.03 5.11 2.93
CA GLY A 142 -19.00 4.70 3.95
C GLY A 142 -18.45 4.91 5.37
N PRO A 143 -19.33 4.87 6.40
CA PRO A 143 -18.94 5.17 7.79
C PRO A 143 -17.77 4.33 8.32
N LEU A 144 -17.77 3.01 8.08
CA LEU A 144 -16.70 2.11 8.54
C LEU A 144 -15.36 2.42 7.86
N ALA A 145 -15.37 2.58 6.53
CA ALA A 145 -14.18 2.92 5.77
C ALA A 145 -13.62 4.31 6.17
N ARG A 146 -14.50 5.27 6.47
CA ARG A 146 -14.10 6.60 6.93
C ARG A 146 -13.47 6.56 8.32
N ALA A 147 -14.01 5.74 9.24
CA ALA A 147 -13.47 5.59 10.60
C ALA A 147 -12.06 5.00 10.61
N SER A 148 -11.70 4.21 9.60
CA SER A 148 -10.37 3.58 9.47
C SER A 148 -9.51 4.22 8.37
N CYS A 149 -9.92 5.36 7.81
CA CYS A 149 -9.23 5.99 6.70
C CYS A 149 -7.82 6.47 7.12
N PRO A 150 -6.75 5.96 6.50
CA PRO A 150 -5.40 6.40 6.77
C PRO A 150 -5.10 7.74 6.12
N ALA A 151 -4.06 8.41 6.59
CA ALA A 151 -3.44 9.50 5.85
C ALA A 151 -2.63 8.93 4.68
N ILE A 152 -2.91 9.37 3.46
CA ILE A 152 -2.20 8.91 2.26
C ILE A 152 -1.11 9.92 1.91
N ARG A 153 0.15 9.49 2.00
CA ARG A 153 1.32 10.33 1.73
C ARG A 153 2.19 9.74 0.63
N GLN A 154 2.80 10.59 -0.15
CA GLN A 154 3.81 10.22 -1.15
C GLN A 154 5.14 10.85 -0.80
N VAL A 155 6.24 10.07 -0.93
CA VAL A 155 7.62 10.56 -0.83
C VAL A 155 8.29 10.47 -2.18
N PHE A 156 9.05 11.49 -2.53
CA PHE A 156 9.94 11.48 -3.69
C PHE A 156 11.35 11.10 -3.22
N VAL A 157 11.95 10.13 -3.89
CA VAL A 157 13.24 9.56 -3.51
C VAL A 157 14.24 9.72 -4.62
N GLY A 158 15.40 10.27 -4.32
CA GLY A 158 16.48 10.44 -5.28
C GLY A 158 17.22 9.12 -5.53
N ARG A 159 17.76 8.99 -6.76
CA ARG A 159 18.62 7.85 -7.12
C ARG A 159 19.91 7.92 -6.31
N PRO A 160 20.33 6.86 -5.61
CA PRO A 160 21.58 6.84 -4.88
C PRO A 160 22.77 6.78 -5.86
N ILE A 161 23.86 7.43 -5.51
CA ILE A 161 25.10 7.43 -6.35
C ILE A 161 25.62 6.01 -6.57
N THR A 162 25.37 5.12 -5.62
CA THR A 162 25.78 3.71 -5.65
C THR A 162 24.94 2.83 -6.57
N ALA A 163 23.82 3.33 -7.11
CA ALA A 163 22.97 2.57 -8.03
C ALA A 163 23.33 2.91 -9.50
N PRO A 164 24.09 2.05 -10.19
CA PRO A 164 24.52 2.30 -11.56
C PRO A 164 23.37 2.24 -12.57
N ASP A 165 22.35 1.44 -12.28
CA ASP A 165 21.19 1.22 -13.13
C ASP A 165 19.88 1.20 -12.31
N ASP A 166 18.76 1.07 -13.00
CA ASP A 166 17.45 1.06 -12.37
C ASP A 166 17.19 -0.22 -11.55
N ASP A 167 17.79 -1.34 -11.92
CA ASP A 167 17.65 -2.60 -11.18
C ASP A 167 18.35 -2.53 -9.82
N ALA A 168 19.54 -1.93 -9.78
CA ALA A 168 20.24 -1.67 -8.52
C ALA A 168 19.46 -0.68 -7.64
N TRP A 169 18.84 0.33 -8.25
CA TRP A 169 18.01 1.28 -7.53
C TRP A 169 16.72 0.64 -6.99
N GLU A 170 15.99 -0.15 -7.79
CA GLU A 170 14.83 -0.91 -7.32
C GLU A 170 15.18 -1.83 -6.15
N ARG A 171 16.35 -2.47 -6.20
CA ARG A 171 16.83 -3.31 -5.09
C ARG A 171 17.07 -2.48 -3.82
N ALA A 172 17.66 -1.29 -3.92
CA ALA A 172 17.86 -0.41 -2.78
C ALA A 172 16.52 0.07 -2.19
N LEU A 173 15.56 0.42 -3.06
CA LEU A 173 14.19 0.79 -2.64
C LEU A 173 13.47 -0.38 -1.96
N TYR A 174 13.60 -1.59 -2.49
CA TYR A 174 13.03 -2.79 -1.87
C TYR A 174 13.61 -3.07 -0.48
N LEU A 175 14.93 -2.97 -0.32
CA LEU A 175 15.57 -3.16 0.99
C LEU A 175 15.11 -2.09 2.00
N ALA A 176 15.06 -0.83 1.59
CA ALA A 176 14.54 0.26 2.42
C ALA A 176 13.07 0.00 2.81
N ARG A 177 12.23 -0.47 1.89
CA ARG A 177 10.85 -0.85 2.19
C ARG A 177 10.78 -1.91 3.29
N ARG A 178 11.58 -2.98 3.18
CA ARG A 178 11.60 -4.07 4.18
C ARG A 178 12.08 -3.59 5.55
N ASP A 179 13.03 -2.66 5.56
CA ASP A 179 13.50 -2.03 6.80
C ASP A 179 12.40 -1.17 7.45
N MET A 180 11.67 -0.36 6.65
CA MET A 180 10.55 0.45 7.13
C MET A 180 9.45 -0.40 7.76
N GLU A 181 9.03 -1.48 7.07
CA GLU A 181 7.99 -2.40 7.54
C GLU A 181 8.39 -3.02 8.89
N ARG A 182 9.64 -3.50 9.00
CA ARG A 182 10.17 -4.13 10.22
C ARG A 182 10.29 -3.15 11.39
N GLU A 183 10.77 -1.94 11.14
CA GLU A 183 10.89 -0.93 12.20
C GLU A 183 9.53 -0.40 12.67
N ALA A 184 8.57 -0.22 11.76
CA ALA A 184 7.22 0.18 12.11
C ALA A 184 6.52 -0.88 12.98
N GLU A 185 6.69 -2.17 12.65
CA GLU A 185 6.19 -3.28 13.45
C GLU A 185 6.83 -3.31 14.84
N ALA A 186 8.16 -3.15 14.92
CA ALA A 186 8.90 -3.16 16.19
C ALA A 186 8.45 -2.07 17.18
N VAL A 187 7.95 -0.94 16.68
CA VAL A 187 7.44 0.16 17.52
C VAL A 187 5.91 0.23 17.58
N ASN A 188 5.22 -0.81 17.08
CA ASN A 188 3.74 -0.90 17.02
C ASN A 188 3.10 0.34 16.35
N LEU A 189 3.67 0.81 15.26
CA LEU A 189 3.15 1.95 14.51
C LEU A 189 2.05 1.47 13.53
N SER A 190 0.80 1.77 13.86
CA SER A 190 -0.36 1.32 13.08
C SER A 190 -1.40 2.44 12.92
N PRO A 191 -2.04 2.58 11.74
CA PRO A 191 -1.74 1.86 10.51
C PRO A 191 -0.42 2.32 9.87
N PHE A 192 0.37 1.39 9.34
CA PHE A 192 1.57 1.68 8.56
C PHE A 192 1.68 0.68 7.40
N PHE A 193 1.45 1.16 6.19
CA PHE A 193 1.55 0.32 4.99
C PHE A 193 2.37 1.01 3.91
N VAL A 194 3.35 0.30 3.37
CA VAL A 194 4.08 0.73 2.17
C VAL A 194 3.35 0.15 0.95
N CYS A 195 2.45 0.93 0.36
CA CYS A 195 1.67 0.48 -0.80
C CYS A 195 2.57 0.24 -2.01
N SER A 196 3.49 1.18 -2.25
CA SER A 196 4.53 1.07 -3.29
C SER A 196 5.76 1.88 -2.90
N LEU A 197 6.93 1.45 -3.39
CA LEU A 197 8.17 2.22 -3.36
C LEU A 197 9.01 1.76 -4.55
N SER A 198 9.08 2.56 -5.61
CA SER A 198 9.68 2.17 -6.89
C SER A 198 10.22 3.38 -7.64
N CYS A 199 11.11 3.14 -8.60
CA CYS A 199 11.58 4.13 -9.57
C CYS A 199 10.98 3.94 -10.99
N ARG A 200 10.02 3.01 -11.16
CA ARG A 200 9.40 2.62 -12.45
C ARG A 200 7.94 2.97 -12.58
#